data_9cbebc04b0bc3e4a3bb76849bc10a614
#
_entry.id   9cbebc04b0bc3e4a3bb76849bc10a614
#
_cell.length_a   1.000
_cell.length_b   1.000
_cell.length_c   1.000
_cell.angle_alpha   90.00
_cell.angle_beta   90.00
_cell.angle_gamma   90.00
#
_symmetry.space_group_name_H-M   'P 1'
#
loop_
_entity.id
_entity.type
_entity.pdbx_description
1 polymer ?
#
loop_
_entity_poly.entity_id
_entity_poly.type
_entity_poly.pdbx_seq_one_letter_code
_entity_poly.pdbx_strand_id
1 'polypeptide(L)'
;MRLYNVSFDTNDKTVVLRPRVPESAGEGENKTLARVCLADSIEHCMQAIAVGNRDIRVGAEFVVHMVDTSSLQAGSLITPERLVQRGLVPDALENNEYWYLSPVLSNRGVFRIENFDAEICLAWTCIKIEDCRRIVRKYLPDFHVNRYRNSRNLYAAAMAVCNEKHL
;
A
#
# COMPACT_ATOMS: atom_id res chain seq x y z
N MET A 1 -19.17 0.94 7.80
CA MET A 1 -17.86 1.45 7.28
C MET A 1 -17.52 0.66 6.04
N ARG A 2 -16.83 1.26 5.08
CA ARG A 2 -16.30 0.55 3.91
C ARG A 2 -14.80 0.39 4.04
N LEU A 3 -14.31 -0.76 3.61
CA LEU A 3 -12.90 -1.05 3.49
C LEU A 3 -12.57 -1.41 2.03
N TYR A 4 -11.33 -1.25 1.65
CA TYR A 4 -10.87 -1.36 0.27
C TYR A 4 -9.69 -2.33 0.18
N ASN A 5 -9.59 -2.99 -0.96
CA ASN A 5 -8.39 -3.70 -1.42
C ASN A 5 -8.14 -3.28 -2.86
N VAL A 6 -6.90 -3.14 -3.25
CA VAL A 6 -6.49 -2.71 -4.60
C VAL A 6 -5.60 -3.77 -5.22
N SER A 7 -5.82 -4.03 -6.52
CA SER A 7 -5.01 -4.93 -7.33
C SER A 7 -4.73 -4.31 -8.69
N PHE A 8 -3.52 -4.46 -9.20
CA PHE A 8 -3.16 -4.08 -10.56
C PHE A 8 -3.40 -5.20 -11.58
N ASP A 9 -3.82 -6.38 -11.14
CA ASP A 9 -4.30 -7.41 -12.05
C ASP A 9 -5.75 -7.12 -12.48
N THR A 10 -5.89 -6.38 -13.58
CA THR A 10 -7.20 -6.03 -14.14
C THR A 10 -7.93 -7.21 -14.76
N ASN A 11 -7.24 -8.32 -15.03
CA ASN A 11 -7.82 -9.54 -15.55
C ASN A 11 -8.51 -10.36 -14.44
N ASP A 12 -8.15 -10.14 -13.19
CA ASP A 12 -8.84 -10.78 -12.08
C ASP A 12 -10.29 -10.29 -11.99
N LYS A 13 -11.23 -11.20 -12.29
CA LYS A 13 -12.67 -10.97 -12.22
C LYS A 13 -13.29 -11.42 -10.90
N THR A 14 -12.47 -11.82 -9.96
CA THR A 14 -12.91 -12.28 -8.65
C THR A 14 -13.72 -11.21 -7.93
N VAL A 15 -14.83 -11.62 -7.33
CA VAL A 15 -15.63 -10.80 -6.42
C VAL A 15 -15.56 -11.35 -4.98
N VAL A 16 -14.89 -12.49 -4.79
CA VAL A 16 -14.64 -13.09 -3.48
C VAL A 16 -13.16 -12.97 -3.18
N LEU A 17 -12.80 -12.07 -2.27
CA LEU A 17 -11.45 -12.00 -1.74
C LEU A 17 -11.23 -13.17 -0.78
N ARG A 18 -10.17 -13.93 -0.99
CA ARG A 18 -9.79 -15.07 -0.16
C ARG A 18 -8.52 -14.76 0.63
N PRO A 19 -8.46 -15.18 1.91
CA PRO A 19 -7.24 -15.06 2.67
C PRO A 19 -6.06 -15.75 1.97
N ARG A 20 -4.95 -15.02 1.89
CA ARG A 20 -3.67 -15.55 1.38
C ARG A 20 -2.52 -14.95 2.17
N VAL A 21 -1.40 -15.60 2.22
CA VAL A 21 -0.16 -15.00 2.69
C VAL A 21 0.37 -14.15 1.55
N PRO A 22 0.59 -12.83 1.72
CA PRO A 22 1.16 -11.99 0.67
C PRO A 22 2.57 -12.45 0.30
N GLU A 23 2.84 -12.57 -1.00
CA GLU A 23 4.18 -12.93 -1.51
C GLU A 23 5.22 -11.84 -1.21
N SER A 24 4.76 -10.60 -1.14
CA SER A 24 5.57 -9.40 -0.93
C SER A 24 5.44 -8.81 0.47
N ALA A 25 5.19 -9.65 1.48
CA ALA A 25 5.12 -9.19 2.87
C ALA A 25 6.40 -8.45 3.28
N GLY A 26 6.24 -7.24 3.85
CA GLY A 26 7.31 -6.35 4.25
C GLY A 26 8.22 -6.94 5.34
N GLU A 27 9.33 -6.24 5.61
CA GLU A 27 10.19 -6.58 6.72
C GLU A 27 9.45 -6.33 8.05
N GLY A 28 9.45 -7.33 8.94
CA GLY A 28 8.72 -7.26 10.22
C GLY A 28 7.23 -7.60 10.12
N GLU A 29 6.68 -7.78 8.92
CA GLU A 29 5.32 -8.22 8.72
C GLU A 29 5.19 -9.74 8.90
N ASN A 30 4.05 -10.20 9.45
CA ASN A 30 3.79 -11.63 9.60
C ASN A 30 3.71 -12.33 8.24
N LYS A 31 4.49 -13.40 8.06
CA LYS A 31 4.63 -14.14 6.80
C LYS A 31 3.97 -15.52 6.81
N THR A 32 3.15 -15.81 7.81
CA THR A 32 2.53 -17.13 7.97
C THR A 32 1.01 -17.09 8.01
N LEU A 33 0.43 -15.99 8.46
CA LEU A 33 -1.01 -15.85 8.60
C LEU A 33 -1.66 -15.46 7.27
N ALA A 34 -2.51 -16.34 6.75
CA ALA A 34 -3.32 -16.06 5.58
C ALA A 34 -4.40 -15.01 5.90
N ARG A 35 -4.52 -13.99 5.09
CA ARG A 35 -5.38 -12.83 5.33
C ARG A 35 -5.85 -12.15 4.05
N VAL A 36 -6.94 -11.42 4.15
CA VAL A 36 -7.33 -10.37 3.21
C VAL A 36 -6.86 -9.06 3.81
N CYS A 37 -5.91 -8.38 3.15
CA CYS A 37 -5.46 -7.04 3.53
C CYS A 37 -6.45 -6.03 3.00
N LEU A 38 -6.93 -5.15 3.87
CA LEU A 38 -7.89 -4.10 3.58
C LEU A 38 -7.38 -2.78 4.16
N ALA A 39 -7.84 -1.65 3.62
CA ALA A 39 -7.60 -0.34 4.20
C ALA A 39 -8.88 0.50 4.17
N ASP A 40 -8.92 1.58 4.93
CA ASP A 40 -10.09 2.45 5.02
C ASP A 40 -10.26 3.39 3.82
N SER A 41 -9.24 3.49 2.97
CA SER A 41 -9.28 4.29 1.73
C SER A 41 -8.49 3.63 0.60
N ILE A 42 -8.76 4.05 -0.63
CA ILE A 42 -8.00 3.62 -1.81
C ILE A 42 -6.56 4.14 -1.70
N GLU A 43 -6.39 5.35 -1.18
CA GLU A 43 -5.10 6.00 -0.96
C GLU A 43 -4.21 5.16 -0.05
N HIS A 44 -4.72 4.71 1.09
CA HIS A 44 -3.97 3.84 2.00
C HIS A 44 -3.62 2.49 1.38
N CYS A 45 -4.54 1.88 0.60
CA CYS A 45 -4.22 0.69 -0.19
C CYS A 45 -3.05 0.94 -1.15
N MET A 46 -3.08 2.08 -1.86
CA MET A 46 -2.04 2.45 -2.79
C MET A 46 -0.71 2.71 -2.10
N GLN A 47 -0.71 3.38 -0.94
CA GLN A 47 0.49 3.61 -0.13
C GLN A 47 1.16 2.29 0.27
N ALA A 48 0.38 1.30 0.68
CA ALA A 48 0.89 -0.02 1.04
C ALA A 48 1.54 -0.76 -0.15
N ILE A 49 1.02 -0.54 -1.37
CA ILE A 49 1.49 -1.20 -2.59
C ILE A 49 2.62 -0.41 -3.27
N ALA A 50 2.65 0.93 -3.10
CA ALA A 50 3.47 1.86 -3.88
C ALA A 50 4.98 1.58 -3.80
N VAL A 51 5.43 1.03 -2.70
CA VAL A 51 6.86 0.76 -2.50
C VAL A 51 7.33 -0.36 -3.42
N GLY A 52 7.90 0.03 -4.56
CA GLY A 52 8.50 -0.89 -5.55
C GLY A 52 7.55 -1.40 -6.63
N ASN A 53 6.29 -0.97 -6.66
CA ASN A 53 5.38 -1.35 -7.74
C ASN A 53 5.58 -0.47 -8.98
N ARG A 54 6.04 -1.09 -10.07
CA ARG A 54 6.31 -0.43 -11.36
C ARG A 54 5.04 -0.10 -12.15
N ASP A 55 3.90 -0.65 -11.74
CA ASP A 55 2.63 -0.51 -12.45
C ASP A 55 1.87 0.76 -12.06
N ILE A 56 2.28 1.43 -10.98
CA ILE A 56 1.71 2.70 -10.56
C ILE A 56 2.22 3.83 -11.45
N ARG A 57 1.39 4.24 -12.43
CA ARG A 57 1.68 5.31 -13.38
C ARG A 57 0.39 5.94 -13.87
N VAL A 58 0.46 7.18 -14.33
CA VAL A 58 -0.67 7.84 -14.99
C VAL A 58 -1.12 6.99 -16.18
N GLY A 59 -2.41 6.77 -16.31
CA GLY A 59 -3.02 5.92 -17.31
C GLY A 59 -3.11 4.42 -16.92
N ALA A 60 -2.47 4.00 -15.82
CA ALA A 60 -2.63 2.63 -15.35
C ALA A 60 -4.05 2.39 -14.84
N GLU A 61 -4.57 1.22 -15.16
CA GLU A 61 -5.83 0.73 -14.63
C GLU A 61 -5.57 -0.17 -13.42
N PHE A 62 -6.48 -0.14 -12.47
CA PHE A 62 -6.44 -0.96 -11.28
C PHE A 62 -7.85 -1.36 -10.85
N VAL A 63 -7.94 -2.46 -10.14
CA VAL A 63 -9.18 -2.97 -9.58
C VAL A 63 -9.28 -2.51 -8.14
N VAL A 64 -10.44 -1.98 -7.78
CA VAL A 64 -10.80 -1.69 -6.39
C VAL A 64 -11.88 -2.67 -5.97
N HIS A 65 -11.64 -3.39 -4.90
CA HIS A 65 -12.62 -4.18 -4.19
C HIS A 65 -13.12 -3.40 -2.97
N MET A 66 -14.42 -3.15 -2.93
CA MET A 66 -15.08 -2.47 -1.81
C MET A 66 -15.79 -3.51 -0.95
N VAL A 67 -15.47 -3.53 0.32
CA VAL A 67 -16.05 -4.43 1.33
C VAL A 67 -16.87 -3.63 2.33
N ASP A 68 -18.13 -3.95 2.51
CA ASP A 68 -18.93 -3.37 3.57
C ASP A 68 -18.67 -4.13 4.87
N THR A 69 -18.22 -3.42 5.91
CA THR A 69 -17.91 -4.06 7.20
C THR A 69 -19.15 -4.64 7.89
N SER A 70 -20.36 -4.21 7.54
CA SER A 70 -21.61 -4.80 8.07
C SER A 70 -21.82 -6.24 7.60
N SER A 71 -21.16 -6.64 6.51
CA SER A 71 -21.20 -8.02 6.00
C SER A 71 -20.15 -8.94 6.64
N LEU A 72 -19.25 -8.40 7.45
CA LEU A 72 -18.19 -9.16 8.09
C LEU A 72 -18.69 -9.80 9.38
N GLN A 73 -18.17 -10.96 9.70
CA GLN A 73 -18.44 -11.61 10.98
C GLN A 73 -17.91 -10.75 12.13
N ALA A 74 -18.75 -10.49 13.12
CA ALA A 74 -18.38 -9.69 14.27
C ALA A 74 -17.13 -10.25 14.98
N GLY A 75 -16.18 -9.36 15.26
CA GLY A 75 -14.92 -9.71 15.94
C GLY A 75 -13.85 -10.38 15.09
N SER A 76 -14.11 -10.67 13.80
CA SER A 76 -13.13 -11.32 12.90
C SER A 76 -12.25 -10.33 12.14
N LEU A 77 -12.59 -9.04 12.18
CA LEU A 77 -11.76 -7.97 11.60
C LEU A 77 -10.68 -7.56 12.63
N ILE A 78 -9.43 -7.64 12.23
CA ILE A 78 -8.31 -7.18 13.03
C ILE A 78 -8.01 -5.73 12.63
N THR A 79 -8.13 -4.80 13.57
CA THR A 79 -7.89 -3.38 13.34
C THR A 79 -6.40 -3.04 13.30
N PRO A 80 -6.02 -1.86 12.75
CA PRO A 80 -4.62 -1.42 12.72
C PRO A 80 -3.94 -1.45 14.10
N GLU A 81 -4.64 -0.99 15.14
CA GLU A 81 -4.10 -0.97 16.50
C GLU A 81 -3.79 -2.39 17.01
N ARG A 82 -4.69 -3.33 16.72
CA ARG A 82 -4.50 -4.75 17.11
C ARG A 82 -3.38 -5.41 16.30
N LEU A 83 -3.18 -5.01 15.03
CA LEU A 83 -2.08 -5.51 14.21
C LEU A 83 -0.74 -5.10 14.81
N VAL A 84 -0.58 -3.82 15.16
CA VAL A 84 0.62 -3.31 15.82
C VAL A 84 0.82 -3.94 17.20
N GLN A 85 -0.22 -3.96 18.03
CA GLN A 85 -0.15 -4.53 19.39
C GLN A 85 0.29 -6.01 19.40
N ARG A 86 -0.10 -6.78 18.38
CA ARG A 86 0.27 -8.19 18.23
C ARG A 86 1.59 -8.40 17.47
N GLY A 87 2.27 -7.34 17.06
CA GLY A 87 3.50 -7.44 16.28
C GLY A 87 3.31 -8.08 14.90
N LEU A 88 2.10 -7.98 14.31
CA LEU A 88 1.78 -8.59 13.02
C LEU A 88 2.18 -7.70 11.85
N VAL A 89 1.98 -6.38 11.98
CA VAL A 89 2.32 -5.35 10.99
C VAL A 89 2.78 -4.11 11.74
N PRO A 90 4.07 -3.77 11.71
CA PRO A 90 4.61 -2.64 12.49
C PRO A 90 4.03 -1.28 12.12
N ASP A 91 3.66 -1.12 10.86
CA ASP A 91 3.24 0.12 10.22
C ASP A 91 1.73 0.17 9.87
N ALA A 92 0.96 -0.75 10.45
CA ALA A 92 -0.48 -0.84 10.15
C ALA A 92 -1.26 0.46 10.44
N LEU A 93 -0.83 1.24 11.42
CA LEU A 93 -1.45 2.54 11.74
C LEU A 93 -1.18 3.60 10.67
N GLU A 94 -0.04 3.55 10.00
CA GLU A 94 0.32 4.51 8.96
C GLU A 94 -0.50 4.31 7.67
N ASN A 95 -0.83 3.04 7.37
CA ASN A 95 -1.62 2.66 6.19
C ASN A 95 -3.08 2.40 6.52
N ASN A 96 -3.50 2.57 7.77
CA ASN A 96 -4.81 2.13 8.26
C ASN A 96 -5.16 0.74 7.76
N GLU A 97 -4.23 -0.21 7.94
CA GLU A 97 -4.37 -1.58 7.45
C GLU A 97 -5.24 -2.41 8.38
N TYR A 98 -6.18 -3.14 7.80
CA TYR A 98 -7.06 -4.09 8.46
C TYR A 98 -6.83 -5.48 7.88
N TRP A 99 -6.88 -6.51 8.72
CA TRP A 99 -6.87 -7.91 8.27
C TRP A 99 -8.19 -8.60 8.53
N TYR A 100 -8.66 -9.31 7.51
CA TYR A 100 -9.80 -10.20 7.62
C TYR A 100 -9.38 -11.62 7.29
N LEU A 101 -9.70 -12.58 8.17
CA LEU A 101 -9.14 -13.93 8.10
C LEU A 101 -10.07 -14.95 7.40
N SER A 102 -11.18 -14.49 6.86
CA SER A 102 -12.15 -15.34 6.16
C SER A 102 -12.41 -14.80 4.75
N PRO A 103 -12.93 -15.62 3.82
CA PRO A 103 -13.37 -15.12 2.53
C PRO A 103 -14.45 -14.05 2.67
N VAL A 104 -14.41 -13.03 1.82
CA VAL A 104 -15.36 -11.92 1.84
C VAL A 104 -15.80 -11.54 0.44
N LEU A 105 -17.10 -11.29 0.28
CA LEU A 105 -17.65 -10.70 -0.94
C LEU A 105 -17.30 -9.22 -1.02
N SER A 106 -16.94 -8.77 -2.20
CA SER A 106 -16.65 -7.38 -2.49
C SER A 106 -17.44 -6.88 -3.69
N ASN A 107 -17.72 -5.59 -3.72
CA ASN A 107 -18.11 -4.88 -4.92
C ASN A 107 -16.84 -4.47 -5.68
N ARG A 108 -16.73 -4.91 -6.92
CA ARG A 108 -15.56 -4.70 -7.76
C ARG A 108 -15.79 -3.53 -8.73
N GLY A 109 -14.83 -2.62 -8.82
CA GLY A 109 -14.76 -1.58 -9.85
C GLY A 109 -13.38 -1.53 -10.48
N VAL A 110 -13.31 -1.09 -11.75
CA VAL A 110 -12.05 -0.79 -12.43
C VAL A 110 -11.91 0.72 -12.46
N PHE A 111 -10.76 1.20 -12.05
CA PHE A 111 -10.41 2.62 -11.99
C PHE A 111 -9.15 2.86 -12.79
N ARG A 112 -9.00 4.09 -13.24
CA ARG A 112 -7.81 4.54 -13.97
C ARG A 112 -7.15 5.68 -13.22
N ILE A 113 -5.84 5.67 -13.18
CA ILE A 113 -5.07 6.77 -12.64
C ILE A 113 -5.01 7.89 -13.69
N GLU A 114 -5.84 8.92 -13.57
CA GLU A 114 -5.90 10.03 -14.53
C GLU A 114 -5.01 11.20 -14.12
N ASN A 115 -5.14 11.61 -12.88
CA ASN A 115 -4.35 12.67 -12.26
C ASN A 115 -3.96 12.26 -10.86
N PHE A 116 -2.81 12.72 -10.43
CA PHE A 116 -2.43 12.66 -9.04
C PHE A 116 -2.54 14.05 -8.44
N ASP A 117 -3.16 14.17 -7.28
CA ASP A 117 -2.94 15.33 -6.43
C ASP A 117 -1.46 15.39 -6.12
N ALA A 118 -0.84 16.58 -6.17
CA ALA A 118 0.61 16.73 -6.10
C ALA A 118 1.21 16.10 -4.82
N GLU A 119 0.50 16.13 -3.71
CA GLU A 119 0.93 15.53 -2.45
C GLU A 119 0.87 13.99 -2.48
N ILE A 120 -0.19 13.44 -3.07
CA ILE A 120 -0.37 11.99 -3.26
C ILE A 120 0.52 11.51 -4.42
N CYS A 121 0.67 12.32 -5.44
CA CYS A 121 1.48 12.03 -6.61
C CYS A 121 2.91 11.68 -6.25
N LEU A 122 3.49 12.41 -5.37
CA LEU A 122 4.83 12.14 -4.92
C LEU A 122 4.93 10.85 -4.11
N ALA A 123 3.90 10.47 -3.37
CA ALA A 123 3.88 9.20 -2.66
C ALA A 123 3.74 8.00 -3.61
N TRP A 124 3.14 8.15 -4.80
CA TRP A 124 2.76 7.04 -5.68
C TRP A 124 3.39 7.07 -7.05
N THR A 125 3.75 8.26 -7.52
CA THR A 125 4.33 8.34 -8.83
C THR A 125 5.68 7.72 -8.89
N CYS A 126 5.73 6.66 -9.57
CA CYS A 126 6.74 6.39 -10.59
C CYS A 126 8.18 6.78 -10.25
N ILE A 127 8.46 7.19 -9.03
CA ILE A 127 9.84 7.27 -8.61
C ILE A 127 10.25 5.82 -8.34
N LYS A 128 10.81 5.19 -9.36
CA LYS A 128 11.47 3.91 -9.20
C LYS A 128 12.40 4.02 -8.01
N ILE A 129 12.57 2.97 -7.26
CA ILE A 129 13.47 2.96 -6.11
C ILE A 129 14.89 3.42 -6.50
N GLU A 130 15.29 3.20 -7.76
CA GLU A 130 16.52 3.71 -8.35
C GLU A 130 16.54 5.24 -8.47
N ASP A 131 15.42 5.83 -8.79
CA ASP A 131 15.28 7.29 -8.89
C ASP A 131 15.27 7.91 -7.50
N CYS A 132 14.60 7.30 -6.51
CA CYS A 132 14.71 7.70 -5.12
C CYS A 132 16.15 7.68 -4.64
N ARG A 133 16.89 6.59 -4.93
CA ARG A 133 18.32 6.47 -4.59
C ARG A 133 19.15 7.55 -5.27
N ARG A 134 18.87 7.85 -6.54
CA ARG A 134 19.57 8.88 -7.30
C ARG A 134 19.32 10.26 -6.71
N ILE A 135 18.06 10.60 -6.40
CA ILE A 135 17.66 11.88 -5.80
C ILE A 135 18.33 12.03 -4.44
N VAL A 136 18.19 11.04 -3.56
CA VAL A 136 18.76 11.09 -2.22
C VAL A 136 20.28 11.20 -2.27
N ARG A 137 20.97 10.42 -3.10
CA ARG A 137 22.45 10.53 -3.26
C ARG A 137 22.89 11.91 -3.76
N LYS A 138 22.10 12.53 -4.64
CA LYS A 138 22.43 13.83 -5.21
C LYS A 138 22.23 14.98 -4.21
N TYR A 139 21.16 14.93 -3.42
CA TYR A 139 20.72 16.07 -2.60
C TYR A 139 20.89 15.87 -1.10
N LEU A 140 21.05 14.63 -0.66
CA LEU A 140 21.27 14.25 0.74
C LEU A 140 22.46 13.29 0.83
N PRO A 141 23.71 13.76 0.59
CA PRO A 141 24.90 12.89 0.49
C PRO A 141 25.18 12.10 1.77
N ASP A 142 24.80 12.65 2.94
CA ASP A 142 25.00 11.99 4.24
C ASP A 142 23.92 10.93 4.55
N PHE A 143 22.93 10.77 3.68
CA PHE A 143 21.89 9.78 3.87
C PHE A 143 22.40 8.38 3.49
N HIS A 144 22.43 7.47 4.45
CA HIS A 144 22.94 6.10 4.24
C HIS A 144 21.98 5.22 3.44
N VAL A 145 21.89 5.45 2.13
CA VAL A 145 20.99 4.75 1.19
C VAL A 145 21.09 3.21 1.30
N ASN A 146 22.26 2.67 1.63
CA ASN A 146 22.48 1.23 1.69
C ASN A 146 21.83 0.54 2.92
N ARG A 147 21.45 1.30 3.94
CA ARG A 147 20.72 0.78 5.11
C ARG A 147 19.23 0.55 4.84
N TYR A 148 18.72 1.11 3.75
CA TYR A 148 17.29 1.11 3.44
C TYR A 148 17.03 0.29 2.18
N ARG A 149 17.02 -1.03 2.30
CA ARG A 149 16.73 -1.95 1.18
C ARG A 149 15.29 -1.87 0.67
N ASN A 150 14.35 -1.59 1.60
CA ASN A 150 12.94 -1.32 1.29
C ASN A 150 12.56 -0.11 2.11
N SER A 151 12.53 1.08 1.56
CA SER A 151 12.40 2.08 2.56
C SER A 151 11.40 3.16 2.22
N ARG A 152 10.32 3.13 2.97
CA ARG A 152 9.54 4.32 3.25
C ARG A 152 10.44 5.50 3.56
N ASN A 153 11.48 5.30 4.37
CA ASN A 153 12.44 6.35 4.71
C ASN A 153 13.22 6.86 3.49
N LEU A 154 13.63 5.99 2.57
CA LEU A 154 14.26 6.42 1.32
C LEU A 154 13.27 7.18 0.44
N TYR A 155 12.05 6.68 0.38
CA TYR A 155 10.97 7.28 -0.36
C TYR A 155 10.59 8.65 0.26
N ALA A 156 10.36 8.70 1.55
CA ALA A 156 10.07 9.93 2.27
C ALA A 156 11.20 10.96 2.14
N ALA A 157 12.45 10.53 2.18
CA ALA A 157 13.60 11.41 1.96
C ALA A 157 13.65 11.94 0.54
N ALA A 158 13.43 11.10 -0.48
CA ALA A 158 13.37 11.52 -1.88
C ALA A 158 12.24 12.51 -2.11
N MET A 159 11.10 12.28 -1.48
CA MET A 159 9.91 13.11 -1.50
C MET A 159 10.16 14.50 -0.91
N ALA A 160 10.73 14.54 0.28
CA ALA A 160 11.08 15.80 0.94
C ALA A 160 12.00 16.64 0.03
N VAL A 161 12.98 16.00 -0.63
CA VAL A 161 13.85 16.68 -1.60
C VAL A 161 13.06 17.17 -2.81
N CYS A 162 12.17 16.35 -3.38
CA CYS A 162 11.37 16.77 -4.54
C CYS A 162 10.49 17.98 -4.20
N ASN A 163 9.83 17.96 -3.05
CA ASN A 163 8.99 19.08 -2.59
C ASN A 163 9.80 20.35 -2.37
N GLU A 164 10.95 20.24 -1.72
CA GLU A 164 11.83 21.40 -1.47
C GLU A 164 12.41 21.98 -2.76
N LYS A 165 12.72 21.15 -3.74
CA LYS A 165 13.38 21.55 -4.99
C LYS A 165 12.41 21.77 -6.14
N HIS A 166 11.11 21.56 -5.94
CA HIS A 166 10.08 21.63 -7.00
C HIS A 166 10.43 20.77 -8.24
N LEU A 167 10.92 19.54 -8.02
CA LEU A 167 11.38 18.59 -9.05
C LEU A 167 10.23 17.70 -9.56
#